data_e37ccdcf21b5230a881edf890e7fa5a3
#
_entry.id   e37ccdcf21b5230a881edf890e7fa5a3
#
_cell.length_a   1.000
_cell.length_b   1.000
_cell.length_c   1.000
_cell.angle_alpha   90.00
_cell.angle_beta   90.00
_cell.angle_gamma   90.00
#
_symmetry.space_group_name_H-M   'P 1'
#
loop_
_entity.id
_entity.type
_entity.pdbx_description
1 polymer ?
#
loop_
_entity_poly.entity_id
_entity_poly.type
_entity_poly.pdbx_seq_one_letter_code
_entity_poly.pdbx_strand_id
1 'polypeptide(L)'
;MKSFEKSIILASLALSSAATCTADNLVQQDAGAWVQAVGEGSLKFIDPSLEKARIWLEGQSHWDDDWYHWSQSFLRVALGYSLTERATIWVGYTWVPNQTAGKPFISQQDVWPGFRYILPTEFGTVMFRTLLESNFIRGNDVRFHPRQMVRFTHPFDFEPRLSLVVWDEVFFRVNTTQYGGRAGYDQNRAFGGVGWTFNPHVTVELGYLNQDVDDANHINNTMHHIIQGSLIVNF
;
A
#
# COMPACT_ATOMS: atom_id res chain seq x y z
N MET A 1 -24.36 -21.73 -13.79
CA MET A 1 -25.07 -20.44 -13.75
C MET A 1 -25.23 -19.83 -12.36
N LYS A 2 -25.36 -20.58 -11.28
CA LYS A 2 -25.48 -20.02 -9.91
C LYS A 2 -24.17 -19.52 -9.28
N SER A 3 -23.00 -19.85 -9.83
CA SER A 3 -21.69 -19.44 -9.34
C SER A 3 -21.29 -18.02 -9.78
N PHE A 4 -21.79 -17.57 -10.93
CA PHE A 4 -21.42 -16.29 -11.53
C PHE A 4 -22.05 -15.07 -10.83
N GLU A 5 -23.27 -15.23 -10.27
CA GLU A 5 -23.97 -14.13 -9.60
C GLU A 5 -23.35 -13.74 -8.24
N LYS A 6 -22.70 -14.69 -7.53
CA LYS A 6 -22.06 -14.39 -6.25
C LYS A 6 -20.74 -13.63 -6.38
N SER A 7 -20.05 -13.77 -7.52
CA SER A 7 -18.78 -13.07 -7.79
C SER A 7 -18.97 -11.57 -8.07
N ILE A 8 -20.13 -11.18 -8.57
CA ILE A 8 -20.45 -9.78 -8.89
C ILE A 8 -20.72 -8.96 -7.63
N ILE A 9 -21.20 -9.58 -6.56
CA ILE A 9 -21.56 -8.87 -5.31
C ILE A 9 -20.32 -8.47 -4.51
N LEU A 10 -19.23 -9.25 -4.55
CA LEU A 10 -17.96 -8.88 -3.86
C LEU A 10 -17.17 -7.80 -4.62
N ALA A 11 -17.25 -7.78 -5.95
CA ALA A 11 -16.60 -6.74 -6.76
C ALA A 11 -17.29 -5.37 -6.63
N SER A 12 -18.60 -5.35 -6.35
CA SER A 12 -19.35 -4.10 -6.19
C SER A 12 -19.11 -3.39 -4.86
N LEU A 13 -18.63 -4.07 -3.82
CA LEU A 13 -18.28 -3.44 -2.53
C LEU A 13 -16.94 -2.68 -2.55
N ALA A 14 -16.02 -3.04 -3.44
CA ALA A 14 -14.72 -2.36 -3.57
C ALA A 14 -14.77 -1.11 -4.45
N LEU A 15 -15.80 -0.96 -5.28
CA LEU A 15 -15.94 0.16 -6.23
C LEU A 15 -16.84 1.31 -5.74
N SER A 16 -17.50 1.17 -4.60
CA SER A 16 -18.46 2.17 -4.12
C SER A 16 -17.88 3.33 -3.31
N SER A 17 -16.58 3.35 -3.04
CA SER A 17 -15.91 4.46 -2.34
C SER A 17 -15.41 5.58 -3.26
N ALA A 18 -15.54 5.43 -4.57
CA ALA A 18 -14.99 6.39 -5.55
C ALA A 18 -15.96 7.51 -6.00
N ALA A 19 -17.10 7.67 -5.38
CA ALA A 19 -18.09 8.63 -5.89
C ALA A 19 -18.81 9.46 -4.81
N THR A 20 -18.09 10.38 -4.19
CA THR A 20 -18.68 11.64 -3.71
C THR A 20 -17.72 12.80 -3.98
N CYS A 21 -17.51 13.10 -5.26
CA CYS A 21 -16.93 14.37 -5.65
C CYS A 21 -18.04 15.42 -5.56
N THR A 22 -18.01 16.28 -4.55
CA THR A 22 -18.82 17.49 -4.51
C THR A 22 -18.24 18.48 -5.51
N ALA A 23 -19.09 19.11 -6.32
CA ALA A 23 -18.83 19.77 -7.60
C ALA A 23 -18.06 21.10 -7.55
N ASP A 24 -17.23 21.39 -6.55
CA ASP A 24 -16.50 22.66 -6.45
C ASP A 24 -14.99 22.54 -6.16
N ASN A 25 -14.44 21.35 -6.04
CA ASN A 25 -13.00 21.17 -5.84
C ASN A 25 -12.28 21.02 -7.19
N LEU A 26 -11.27 21.86 -7.44
CA LEU A 26 -10.37 21.68 -8.59
C LEU A 26 -9.55 20.40 -8.35
N VAL A 27 -9.80 19.38 -9.16
CA VAL A 27 -9.01 18.16 -9.17
C VAL A 27 -7.84 18.35 -10.12
N GLN A 28 -6.63 18.45 -9.58
CA GLN A 28 -5.41 18.38 -10.39
C GLN A 28 -5.17 16.92 -10.76
N GLN A 29 -4.73 16.66 -12.00
CA GLN A 29 -4.38 15.32 -12.45
C GLN A 29 -2.90 15.27 -12.80
N ASP A 30 -2.28 14.16 -12.47
CA ASP A 30 -0.87 13.90 -12.72
C ASP A 30 -0.67 12.42 -13.09
N ALA A 31 0.36 12.14 -13.89
CA ALA A 31 0.74 10.78 -14.26
C ALA A 31 2.08 10.41 -13.63
N GLY A 32 2.20 9.16 -13.18
CA GLY A 32 3.40 8.70 -12.50
C GLY A 32 3.72 7.23 -12.71
N ALA A 33 4.87 6.83 -12.24
CA ALA A 33 5.31 5.44 -12.22
C ALA A 33 5.87 5.08 -10.85
N TRP A 34 5.47 3.91 -10.33
CA TRP A 34 6.00 3.37 -9.09
C TRP A 34 6.63 2.00 -9.34
N VAL A 35 7.79 1.80 -8.76
CA VAL A 35 8.43 0.48 -8.69
C VAL A 35 8.63 0.08 -7.25
N GLN A 36 8.43 -1.21 -6.96
CA GLN A 36 8.48 -1.74 -5.62
C GLN A 36 9.16 -3.11 -5.62
N ALA A 37 9.98 -3.36 -4.61
CA ALA A 37 10.49 -4.69 -4.28
C ALA A 37 10.18 -4.99 -2.81
N VAL A 38 9.55 -6.13 -2.56
CA VAL A 38 9.17 -6.58 -1.21
C VAL A 38 9.75 -7.96 -0.97
N GLY A 39 10.50 -8.11 0.12
CA GLY A 39 10.96 -9.38 0.65
C GLY A 39 10.28 -9.66 1.98
N GLU A 40 9.65 -10.81 2.14
CA GLU A 40 9.07 -11.22 3.41
C GLU A 40 9.28 -12.70 3.66
N GLY A 41 9.61 -13.05 4.89
CA GLY A 41 9.79 -14.45 5.23
C GLY A 41 9.86 -14.73 6.73
N SER A 42 9.93 -16.03 7.05
CA SER A 42 10.20 -16.52 8.41
C SER A 42 11.70 -16.54 8.65
N LEU A 43 12.12 -16.19 9.86
CA LEU A 43 13.52 -16.30 10.27
C LEU A 43 13.97 -17.74 10.61
N LYS A 44 13.15 -18.75 10.33
CA LYS A 44 13.49 -20.17 10.51
C LYS A 44 14.75 -20.60 9.76
N PHE A 45 15.14 -19.86 8.70
CA PHE A 45 16.37 -20.13 7.97
C PHE A 45 17.64 -19.82 8.77
N ILE A 46 17.51 -18.96 9.80
CA ILE A 46 18.59 -18.66 10.75
C ILE A 46 18.60 -19.72 11.86
N ASP A 47 17.44 -19.98 12.46
CA ASP A 47 17.25 -20.94 13.54
C ASP A 47 15.79 -21.47 13.50
N PRO A 48 15.57 -22.79 13.56
CA PRO A 48 14.24 -23.40 13.58
C PRO A 48 13.32 -22.87 14.70
N SER A 49 13.88 -22.45 15.85
CA SER A 49 13.10 -21.85 16.96
C SER A 49 12.48 -20.51 16.59
N LEU A 50 12.96 -19.84 15.54
CA LEU A 50 12.47 -18.58 15.02
C LEU A 50 11.39 -18.74 13.94
N GLU A 51 10.75 -19.90 13.83
CA GLU A 51 9.72 -20.17 12.81
C GLU A 51 8.60 -19.12 12.79
N LYS A 52 8.19 -18.62 13.97
CA LYS A 52 7.15 -17.61 14.11
C LYS A 52 7.67 -16.16 13.96
N ALA A 53 8.96 -15.96 14.07
CA ALA A 53 9.57 -14.66 13.84
C ALA A 53 9.63 -14.38 12.34
N ARG A 54 9.26 -13.15 11.94
CA ARG A 54 9.16 -12.73 10.54
C ARG A 54 10.01 -11.49 10.31
N ILE A 55 10.50 -11.35 9.09
CA ILE A 55 11.13 -10.13 8.61
C ILE A 55 10.39 -9.63 7.36
N TRP A 56 10.26 -8.31 7.23
CA TRP A 56 9.76 -7.62 6.04
C TRP A 56 10.76 -6.55 5.65
N LEU A 57 11.19 -6.61 4.39
CA LEU A 57 12.07 -5.65 3.75
C LEU A 57 11.35 -5.11 2.52
N GLU A 58 11.36 -3.79 2.32
CA GLU A 58 10.69 -3.18 1.18
C GLU A 58 11.45 -1.96 0.70
N GLY A 59 11.62 -1.87 -0.61
CA GLY A 59 12.07 -0.68 -1.29
C GLY A 59 11.04 -0.25 -2.34
N GLN A 60 10.66 1.02 -2.32
CA GLN A 60 9.82 1.62 -3.36
C GLN A 60 10.49 2.88 -3.88
N SER A 61 10.22 3.22 -5.14
CA SER A 61 10.58 4.50 -5.72
C SER A 61 9.44 5.01 -6.60
N HIS A 62 9.16 6.30 -6.49
CA HIS A 62 8.02 6.97 -7.12
C HIS A 62 8.52 8.11 -7.99
N TRP A 63 7.93 8.20 -9.18
CA TRP A 63 8.10 9.29 -10.13
C TRP A 63 6.74 9.89 -10.44
N ASP A 64 6.66 11.21 -10.45
CA ASP A 64 5.50 12.03 -10.81
C ASP A 64 5.85 13.02 -11.94
N ASP A 65 5.01 14.02 -12.18
CA ASP A 65 5.21 15.04 -13.22
C ASP A 65 5.43 14.37 -14.60
N ASP A 66 4.43 13.59 -15.05
CA ASP A 66 4.51 12.82 -16.30
C ASP A 66 5.74 11.88 -16.36
N TRP A 67 6.16 11.31 -15.18
CA TRP A 67 7.24 10.34 -15.00
C TRP A 67 8.65 10.94 -15.06
N TYR A 68 8.79 12.24 -15.19
CA TYR A 68 10.09 12.91 -15.34
C TYR A 68 10.77 13.24 -14.02
N HIS A 69 9.98 13.33 -12.92
CA HIS A 69 10.50 13.76 -11.64
C HIS A 69 10.46 12.64 -10.61
N TRP A 70 11.62 12.27 -10.05
CA TRP A 70 11.64 11.44 -8.85
C TRP A 70 11.11 12.25 -7.66
N SER A 71 10.04 11.76 -7.02
CA SER A 71 9.37 12.45 -5.94
C SER A 71 9.70 11.89 -4.57
N GLN A 72 9.75 10.56 -4.44
CA GLN A 72 10.05 9.93 -3.16
C GLN A 72 10.47 8.46 -3.32
N SER A 73 11.11 7.96 -2.26
CA SER A 73 11.32 6.52 -2.07
C SER A 73 10.90 6.09 -0.67
N PHE A 74 10.67 4.80 -0.49
CA PHE A 74 10.44 4.18 0.81
C PHE A 74 11.45 3.06 0.98
N LEU A 75 12.18 3.11 2.08
CA LEU A 75 13.02 2.01 2.52
C LEU A 75 12.48 1.53 3.87
N ARG A 76 11.84 0.36 3.86
CA ARG A 76 11.12 -0.18 5.02
C ARG A 76 11.76 -1.46 5.51
N VAL A 77 11.90 -1.57 6.81
CA VAL A 77 12.28 -2.79 7.52
C VAL A 77 11.33 -3.03 8.68
N ALA A 78 10.89 -4.27 8.87
CA ALA A 78 10.08 -4.62 10.02
C ALA A 78 10.39 -6.02 10.51
N LEU A 79 10.21 -6.19 11.82
CA LEU A 79 10.17 -7.48 12.49
C LEU A 79 8.73 -7.81 12.85
N GLY A 80 8.35 -9.06 12.66
CA GLY A 80 7.01 -9.54 12.91
C GLY A 80 6.98 -10.82 13.72
N TYR A 81 5.81 -11.14 14.21
CA TYR A 81 5.54 -12.39 14.89
C TYR A 81 4.19 -12.97 14.42
N SER A 82 4.22 -14.20 13.93
CA SER A 82 3.02 -14.94 13.51
C SER A 82 2.27 -15.42 14.75
N LEU A 83 1.14 -14.78 15.05
CA LEU A 83 0.24 -15.20 16.13
C LEU A 83 -0.46 -16.51 15.75
N THR A 84 -0.86 -16.62 14.49
CA THR A 84 -1.43 -17.78 13.85
C THR A 84 -0.90 -17.92 12.43
N GLU A 85 -1.28 -18.94 11.69
CA GLU A 85 -0.98 -19.08 10.26
C GLU A 85 -1.53 -17.93 9.41
N ARG A 86 -2.53 -17.21 9.91
CA ARG A 86 -3.25 -16.14 9.20
C ARG A 86 -2.99 -14.75 9.75
N ALA A 87 -2.57 -14.63 11.00
CA ALA A 87 -2.43 -13.36 11.71
C ALA A 87 -0.99 -13.10 12.09
N THR A 88 -0.47 -11.94 11.71
CA THR A 88 0.89 -11.49 12.03
C THR A 88 0.85 -10.06 12.57
N ILE A 89 1.56 -9.82 13.65
CA ILE A 89 1.84 -8.48 14.17
C ILE A 89 3.23 -8.03 13.74
N TRP A 90 3.41 -6.73 13.58
CA TRP A 90 4.63 -6.12 13.07
C TRP A 90 5.03 -4.90 13.89
N VAL A 91 6.33 -4.66 13.96
CA VAL A 91 6.91 -3.35 14.33
C VAL A 91 7.92 -3.00 13.25
N GLY A 92 7.78 -1.83 12.67
CA GLY A 92 8.60 -1.42 11.55
C GLY A 92 9.08 0.01 11.62
N TYR A 93 10.10 0.24 10.81
CA TYR A 93 10.68 1.54 10.52
C TYR A 93 10.69 1.76 9.02
N THR A 94 10.39 2.97 8.58
CA THR A 94 10.47 3.38 7.19
C THR A 94 11.23 4.70 7.09
N TRP A 95 12.25 4.75 6.25
CA TRP A 95 12.86 5.98 5.82
C TRP A 95 12.23 6.43 4.50
N VAL A 96 11.77 7.69 4.45
CA VAL A 96 11.09 8.26 3.29
C VAL A 96 11.82 9.53 2.86
N PRO A 97 12.87 9.39 2.02
CA PRO A 97 13.43 10.54 1.31
C PRO A 97 12.44 11.03 0.26
N ASN A 98 12.16 12.32 0.25
CA ASN A 98 11.28 12.93 -0.74
C ASN A 98 11.76 14.29 -1.21
N GLN A 99 11.40 14.64 -2.44
CA GLN A 99 11.73 15.91 -3.06
C GLN A 99 10.61 16.31 -4.02
N THR A 100 9.84 17.33 -3.67
CA THR A 100 8.93 17.97 -4.60
C THR A 100 9.72 18.90 -5.50
N ALA A 101 9.37 18.97 -6.78
CA ALA A 101 10.03 19.86 -7.75
C ALA A 101 10.09 21.32 -7.22
N GLY A 102 11.28 21.90 -7.23
CA GLY A 102 11.52 23.26 -6.74
C GLY A 102 11.49 23.44 -5.21
N LYS A 103 11.35 22.37 -4.42
CA LYS A 103 11.38 22.43 -2.96
C LYS A 103 12.62 21.73 -2.39
N PRO A 104 13.04 22.06 -1.15
CA PRO A 104 14.13 21.36 -0.49
C PRO A 104 13.83 19.87 -0.29
N PHE A 105 14.91 19.08 -0.28
CA PHE A 105 14.84 17.67 0.09
C PHE A 105 14.34 17.50 1.54
N ILE A 106 13.42 16.55 1.74
CA ILE A 106 12.88 16.21 3.05
C ILE A 106 13.21 14.76 3.34
N SER A 107 13.70 14.51 4.57
CA SER A 107 13.91 13.18 5.11
C SER A 107 12.86 12.93 6.19
N GLN A 108 11.84 12.14 5.87
CA GLN A 108 10.84 11.67 6.82
C GLN A 108 11.26 10.31 7.35
N GLN A 109 10.95 10.05 8.60
CA GLN A 109 11.20 8.77 9.27
C GLN A 109 9.91 8.33 9.95
N ASP A 110 9.51 7.08 9.71
CA ASP A 110 8.28 6.55 10.26
C ASP A 110 8.57 5.35 11.15
N VAL A 111 7.92 5.31 12.30
CA VAL A 111 7.87 4.14 13.16
C VAL A 111 6.41 3.69 13.25
N TRP A 112 6.18 2.39 13.17
CA TRP A 112 4.82 1.88 13.11
C TRP A 112 4.68 0.48 13.70
N PRO A 113 3.70 0.23 14.57
CA PRO A 113 3.12 -1.09 14.76
C PRO A 113 2.17 -1.40 13.61
N GLY A 114 2.02 -2.67 13.30
CA GLY A 114 1.13 -3.14 12.23
C GLY A 114 0.48 -4.48 12.55
N PHE A 115 -0.62 -4.73 11.86
CA PHE A 115 -1.33 -6.01 11.91
C PHE A 115 -1.69 -6.44 10.49
N ARG A 116 -1.51 -7.72 10.20
CA ARG A 116 -1.95 -8.34 8.95
C ARG A 116 -2.75 -9.59 9.24
N TYR A 117 -3.86 -9.74 8.50
CA TYR A 117 -4.67 -10.94 8.50
C TYR A 117 -4.91 -11.43 7.08
N ILE A 118 -4.71 -12.73 6.85
CA ILE A 118 -4.91 -13.39 5.55
C ILE A 118 -6.09 -14.34 5.68
N LEU A 119 -7.10 -14.14 4.83
CA LEU A 119 -8.31 -14.95 4.76
C LEU A 119 -8.36 -15.69 3.42
N PRO A 120 -8.03 -16.99 3.38
CA PRO A 120 -8.31 -17.82 2.22
C PRO A 120 -9.81 -17.95 1.98
N THR A 121 -10.24 -17.86 0.72
CA THR A 121 -11.63 -18.03 0.29
C THR A 121 -11.68 -19.04 -0.86
N GLU A 122 -12.88 -19.47 -1.25
CA GLU A 122 -13.08 -20.35 -2.42
C GLU A 122 -12.62 -19.72 -3.74
N PHE A 123 -12.56 -18.39 -3.80
CA PHE A 123 -12.22 -17.64 -5.01
C PHE A 123 -10.79 -17.04 -5.00
N GLY A 124 -10.05 -17.23 -3.92
CA GLY A 124 -8.72 -16.63 -3.79
C GLY A 124 -8.43 -16.20 -2.36
N THR A 125 -7.61 -15.17 -2.21
CA THR A 125 -7.15 -14.72 -0.89
C THR A 125 -7.50 -13.26 -0.65
N VAL A 126 -8.09 -12.97 0.50
CA VAL A 126 -8.28 -11.59 0.99
C VAL A 126 -7.24 -11.32 2.08
N MET A 127 -6.53 -10.20 1.97
CA MET A 127 -5.59 -9.74 2.99
C MET A 127 -6.05 -8.39 3.55
N PHE A 128 -6.03 -8.29 4.86
CA PHE A 128 -6.22 -7.03 5.60
C PHE A 128 -4.89 -6.62 6.20
N ARG A 129 -4.52 -5.34 6.08
CA ARG A 129 -3.30 -4.78 6.67
C ARG A 129 -3.60 -3.42 7.27
N THR A 130 -3.32 -3.27 8.56
CA THR A 130 -3.39 -2.00 9.29
C THR A 130 -1.98 -1.60 9.69
N LEU A 131 -1.58 -0.37 9.42
CA LEU A 131 -0.35 0.23 9.95
C LEU A 131 -0.72 1.51 10.69
N LEU A 132 -0.13 1.73 11.87
CA LEU A 132 -0.33 2.93 12.68
C LEU A 132 0.97 3.74 12.66
N GLU A 133 1.17 4.49 11.58
CA GLU A 133 2.43 5.22 11.35
C GLU A 133 2.51 6.49 12.20
N SER A 134 3.68 6.68 12.82
CA SER A 134 4.10 7.94 13.44
C SER A 134 5.21 8.50 12.57
N ASN A 135 4.94 9.63 11.90
CA ASN A 135 5.85 10.23 10.95
C ASN A 135 6.62 11.37 11.62
N PHE A 136 7.95 11.32 11.50
CA PHE A 136 8.88 12.27 12.09
C PHE A 136 9.62 13.02 10.98
N ILE A 137 9.53 14.33 10.99
CA ILE A 137 10.29 15.24 10.13
C ILE A 137 10.95 16.27 11.02
N ARG A 138 12.26 16.47 10.83
CA ARG A 138 13.03 17.39 11.64
C ARG A 138 12.42 18.79 11.66
N GLY A 139 12.17 19.32 12.85
CA GLY A 139 11.61 20.66 13.05
C GLY A 139 10.09 20.75 12.87
N ASN A 140 9.39 19.62 12.76
CA ASN A 140 7.94 19.55 12.63
C ASN A 140 7.33 18.72 13.76
N ASP A 141 6.03 18.89 13.98
CA ASP A 141 5.25 18.04 14.88
C ASP A 141 5.17 16.60 14.34
N VAL A 142 5.05 15.65 15.26
CA VAL A 142 4.82 14.25 14.90
C VAL A 142 3.42 14.10 14.31
N ARG A 143 3.34 13.56 13.10
CA ARG A 143 2.08 13.22 12.45
C ARG A 143 1.71 11.76 12.75
N PHE A 144 0.49 11.54 13.27
CA PHE A 144 -0.08 10.20 13.41
C PHE A 144 -0.93 9.88 12.18
N HIS A 145 -0.53 8.84 11.47
CA HIS A 145 -0.99 8.54 10.10
C HIS A 145 -1.36 7.06 9.95
N PRO A 146 -2.50 6.62 10.54
CA PRO A 146 -2.99 5.26 10.35
C PRO A 146 -3.44 5.02 8.92
N ARG A 147 -3.22 3.78 8.45
CA ARG A 147 -3.71 3.32 7.16
C ARG A 147 -4.24 1.90 7.22
N GLN A 148 -5.24 1.65 6.39
CA GLN A 148 -5.90 0.37 6.27
C GLN A 148 -5.92 -0.07 4.81
N MET A 149 -5.41 -1.28 4.54
CA MET A 149 -5.47 -1.91 3.22
C MET A 149 -6.37 -3.14 3.26
N VAL A 150 -7.12 -3.31 2.17
CA VAL A 150 -7.77 -4.57 1.81
C VAL A 150 -7.27 -4.98 0.44
N ARG A 151 -6.75 -6.21 0.31
CA ARG A 151 -6.24 -6.74 -0.95
C ARG A 151 -6.92 -8.07 -1.26
N PHE A 152 -7.33 -8.26 -2.50
CA PHE A 152 -7.83 -9.52 -3.04
C PHE A 152 -6.91 -10.02 -4.15
N THR A 153 -6.59 -11.31 -4.12
CA THR A 153 -5.82 -12.00 -5.15
C THR A 153 -6.59 -13.23 -5.59
N HIS A 154 -6.85 -13.34 -6.89
CA HIS A 154 -7.60 -14.45 -7.51
C HIS A 154 -6.76 -15.12 -8.59
N PRO A 155 -6.23 -16.34 -8.38
CA PRO A 155 -5.58 -17.11 -9.43
C PRO A 155 -6.60 -17.51 -10.51
N PHE A 156 -6.21 -17.47 -11.78
CA PHE A 156 -7.09 -17.91 -12.87
C PHE A 156 -7.05 -19.42 -13.05
N ASP A 157 -8.21 -20.05 -13.25
CA ASP A 157 -8.31 -21.50 -13.43
C ASP A 157 -7.55 -22.01 -14.67
N PHE A 158 -7.49 -21.19 -15.75
CA PHE A 158 -6.80 -21.55 -16.98
C PHE A 158 -5.26 -21.43 -16.90
N GLU A 159 -4.73 -20.64 -16.00
CA GLU A 159 -3.30 -20.47 -15.74
C GLU A 159 -3.10 -20.05 -14.27
N PRO A 160 -2.88 -21.00 -13.34
CA PRO A 160 -2.79 -20.72 -11.90
C PRO A 160 -1.61 -19.84 -11.49
N ARG A 161 -0.60 -19.64 -12.36
CA ARG A 161 0.50 -18.71 -12.11
C ARG A 161 0.11 -17.27 -12.36
N LEU A 162 -0.94 -17.05 -13.15
CA LEU A 162 -1.51 -15.74 -13.43
C LEU A 162 -2.62 -15.46 -12.43
N SER A 163 -2.66 -14.29 -11.83
CA SER A 163 -3.70 -13.88 -10.91
C SER A 163 -4.20 -12.46 -11.20
N LEU A 164 -5.48 -12.23 -10.95
CA LEU A 164 -6.02 -10.89 -10.78
C LEU A 164 -5.61 -10.39 -9.39
N VAL A 165 -5.14 -9.15 -9.32
CA VAL A 165 -4.78 -8.49 -8.07
C VAL A 165 -5.51 -7.16 -7.99
N VAL A 166 -6.29 -6.96 -6.93
CA VAL A 166 -6.94 -5.68 -6.63
C VAL A 166 -6.74 -5.34 -5.16
N TRP A 167 -6.49 -4.07 -4.88
CA TRP A 167 -6.43 -3.60 -3.50
C TRP A 167 -6.82 -2.12 -3.38
N ASP A 168 -7.29 -1.79 -2.19
CA ASP A 168 -7.61 -0.44 -1.77
C ASP A 168 -6.92 -0.15 -0.44
N GLU A 169 -6.33 1.03 -0.29
CA GLU A 169 -5.67 1.47 0.94
C GLU A 169 -6.05 2.91 1.23
N VAL A 170 -6.68 3.13 2.38
CA VAL A 170 -7.10 4.44 2.86
C VAL A 170 -6.19 4.90 3.99
N PHE A 171 -5.91 6.21 4.02
CA PHE A 171 -5.03 6.86 4.99
C PHE A 171 -5.76 8.01 5.68
N PHE A 172 -5.45 8.21 6.96
CA PHE A 172 -6.02 9.28 7.76
C PHE A 172 -4.93 10.07 8.50
N ARG A 173 -5.17 11.36 8.67
CA ARG A 173 -4.43 12.25 9.56
C ARG A 173 -5.18 12.30 10.89
N VAL A 174 -4.64 11.74 11.97
CA VAL A 174 -5.31 11.75 13.29
C VAL A 174 -5.17 13.11 13.97
N ASN A 175 -4.07 13.81 13.72
CA ASN A 175 -3.79 15.13 14.28
C ASN A 175 -3.45 16.16 13.20
N THR A 176 -3.77 17.41 13.47
CA THR A 176 -3.36 18.55 12.65
C THR A 176 -1.88 18.83 12.92
N THR A 177 -1.08 18.95 11.87
CA THR A 177 0.34 19.30 11.96
C THR A 177 0.69 20.36 10.92
N GLN A 178 1.74 21.12 11.18
CA GLN A 178 2.19 22.16 10.25
C GLN A 178 2.62 21.57 8.88
N TYR A 179 3.25 20.41 8.89
CA TYR A 179 3.70 19.73 7.67
C TYR A 179 2.60 18.90 7.01
N GLY A 180 1.81 18.15 7.79
CA GLY A 180 0.85 17.16 7.28
C GLY A 180 -0.57 17.72 7.06
N GLY A 181 -0.81 18.98 7.39
CA GLY A 181 -2.15 19.59 7.24
C GLY A 181 -3.12 19.24 8.36
N ARG A 182 -4.41 19.41 8.09
CA ARG A 182 -5.51 19.20 9.04
C ARG A 182 -5.77 17.72 9.28
N ALA A 183 -6.24 17.40 10.48
CA ALA A 183 -6.76 16.07 10.80
C ALA A 183 -7.96 15.72 9.92
N GLY A 184 -8.10 14.46 9.52
CA GLY A 184 -9.16 13.95 8.67
C GLY A 184 -8.66 12.93 7.65
N TYR A 185 -9.37 12.79 6.55
CA TYR A 185 -8.95 12.01 5.39
C TYR A 185 -7.64 12.57 4.82
N ASP A 186 -6.74 11.69 4.37
CA ASP A 186 -5.48 12.09 3.75
C ASP A 186 -5.40 11.67 2.30
N GLN A 187 -5.54 10.38 2.04
CA GLN A 187 -5.50 9.85 0.69
C GLN A 187 -6.15 8.47 0.61
N ASN A 188 -6.50 8.10 -0.61
CA ASN A 188 -6.89 6.75 -0.99
C ASN A 188 -6.01 6.26 -2.14
N ARG A 189 -5.72 4.98 -2.15
CA ARG A 189 -4.98 4.28 -3.21
C ARG A 189 -5.78 3.07 -3.64
N ALA A 190 -6.23 3.04 -4.89
CA ALA A 190 -6.94 1.91 -5.48
C ALA A 190 -6.11 1.32 -6.62
N PHE A 191 -5.79 0.04 -6.55
CA PHE A 191 -4.97 -0.69 -7.52
C PHE A 191 -5.76 -1.81 -8.18
N GLY A 192 -5.55 -1.97 -9.49
CA GLY A 192 -6.01 -3.10 -10.27
C GLY A 192 -4.93 -3.56 -11.23
N GLY A 193 -4.61 -4.85 -11.23
CA GLY A 193 -3.55 -5.38 -12.06
C GLY A 193 -3.51 -6.90 -12.10
N VAL A 194 -2.43 -7.42 -12.64
CA VAL A 194 -2.16 -8.85 -12.75
C VAL A 194 -0.86 -9.20 -12.05
N GLY A 195 -0.82 -10.41 -11.47
CA GLY A 195 0.36 -11.00 -10.88
C GLY A 195 0.77 -12.25 -11.62
N TRP A 196 2.07 -12.43 -11.81
CA TRP A 196 2.67 -13.65 -12.35
C TRP A 196 3.59 -14.30 -11.33
N THR A 197 3.27 -15.51 -10.91
CA THR A 197 4.05 -16.31 -9.95
C THR A 197 5.01 -17.22 -10.72
N PHE A 198 6.31 -16.89 -10.69
CA PHE A 198 7.35 -17.68 -11.34
C PHE A 198 7.63 -18.98 -10.59
N ASN A 199 7.61 -18.92 -9.28
CA ASN A 199 7.79 -20.05 -8.37
C ASN A 199 7.19 -19.68 -7.00
N PRO A 200 7.13 -20.58 -6.00
CA PRO A 200 6.55 -20.30 -4.69
C PRO A 200 7.15 -19.10 -3.94
N HIS A 201 8.31 -18.64 -4.36
CA HIS A 201 9.05 -17.57 -3.70
C HIS A 201 8.96 -16.22 -4.45
N VAL A 202 8.68 -16.21 -5.76
CA VAL A 202 8.83 -15.01 -6.59
C VAL A 202 7.55 -14.75 -7.38
N THR A 203 6.96 -13.59 -7.14
CA THR A 203 5.82 -13.05 -7.90
C THR A 203 6.15 -11.65 -8.40
N VAL A 204 5.79 -11.36 -9.63
CA VAL A 204 5.84 -10.01 -10.22
C VAL A 204 4.42 -9.54 -10.46
N GLU A 205 4.13 -8.30 -10.12
CA GLU A 205 2.83 -7.67 -10.35
C GLU A 205 3.00 -6.41 -11.21
N LEU A 206 2.04 -6.19 -12.09
CA LEU A 206 1.95 -4.98 -12.92
C LEU A 206 0.50 -4.53 -12.98
N GLY A 207 0.25 -3.26 -12.80
CA GLY A 207 -1.09 -2.73 -12.85
C GLY A 207 -1.16 -1.22 -12.81
N TYR A 208 -2.39 -0.75 -12.78
CA TYR A 208 -2.75 0.64 -12.64
C TYR A 208 -3.14 0.93 -11.19
N LEU A 209 -2.63 2.03 -10.68
CA LEU A 209 -2.96 2.57 -9.37
C LEU A 209 -3.51 3.99 -9.54
N ASN A 210 -4.67 4.21 -8.99
CA ASN A 210 -5.23 5.53 -8.79
C ASN A 210 -4.95 5.98 -7.36
N GLN A 211 -4.34 7.15 -7.20
CA GLN A 211 -4.13 7.76 -5.89
C GLN A 211 -4.86 9.10 -5.85
N ASP A 212 -5.83 9.22 -4.97
CA ASP A 212 -6.51 10.46 -4.61
C ASP A 212 -5.89 11.03 -3.34
N VAL A 213 -5.31 12.22 -3.42
CA VAL A 213 -4.65 12.91 -2.30
C VAL A 213 -5.41 14.17 -1.97
N ASP A 214 -5.93 14.26 -0.74
CA ASP A 214 -6.55 15.43 -0.21
C ASP A 214 -5.49 16.46 0.22
N ASP A 215 -5.68 17.73 -0.18
CA ASP A 215 -4.72 18.75 0.19
C ASP A 215 -4.73 19.03 1.71
N ALA A 216 -3.69 19.73 2.18
CA ALA A 216 -3.53 20.05 3.59
C ALA A 216 -4.69 20.88 4.19
N ASN A 217 -5.52 21.50 3.36
CA ASN A 217 -6.61 22.37 3.75
C ASN A 217 -8.00 21.78 3.45
N HIS A 218 -8.08 20.61 2.83
CA HIS A 218 -9.31 19.96 2.37
C HIS A 218 -10.10 20.82 1.35
N ILE A 219 -9.39 21.54 0.46
CA ILE A 219 -10.00 22.42 -0.54
C ILE A 219 -9.85 21.81 -1.94
N ASN A 220 -8.69 21.24 -2.24
CA ASN A 220 -8.40 20.65 -3.54
C ASN A 220 -7.95 19.20 -3.37
N ASN A 221 -8.11 18.41 -4.41
CA ASN A 221 -7.56 17.05 -4.47
C ASN A 221 -6.60 16.94 -5.64
N THR A 222 -5.59 16.12 -5.48
CA THR A 222 -4.72 15.70 -6.59
C THR A 222 -4.96 14.23 -6.87
N MET A 223 -5.29 13.92 -8.11
CA MET A 223 -5.47 12.55 -8.58
C MET A 223 -4.27 12.13 -9.41
N HIS A 224 -3.55 11.13 -8.94
CA HIS A 224 -2.42 10.56 -9.64
C HIS A 224 -2.82 9.26 -10.35
N HIS A 225 -2.45 9.17 -11.64
CA HIS A 225 -2.63 8.00 -12.50
C HIS A 225 -1.28 7.30 -12.63
N ILE A 226 -1.11 6.15 -11.99
CA ILE A 226 0.19 5.55 -11.77
C ILE A 226 0.24 4.16 -12.40
N ILE A 227 1.30 3.89 -13.16
CA ILE A 227 1.68 2.52 -13.51
C ILE A 227 2.57 1.98 -12.41
N GLN A 228 2.16 0.88 -11.77
CA GLN A 228 2.91 0.26 -10.69
C GLN A 228 3.41 -1.12 -11.08
N GLY A 229 4.73 -1.32 -10.92
CA GLY A 229 5.40 -2.62 -10.99
C GLY A 229 5.91 -3.06 -9.62
N SER A 230 5.69 -4.33 -9.25
CA SER A 230 6.11 -4.87 -7.95
C SER A 230 6.81 -6.22 -8.13
N LEU A 231 7.94 -6.40 -7.46
CA LEU A 231 8.59 -7.69 -7.24
C LEU A 231 8.34 -8.13 -5.81
N ILE A 232 7.78 -9.32 -5.63
CA ILE A 232 7.48 -9.89 -4.30
C ILE A 232 8.28 -11.17 -4.14
N VAL A 233 9.06 -11.24 -3.07
CA VAL A 233 9.89 -12.38 -2.72
C VAL A 233 9.48 -12.93 -1.35
N ASN A 234 9.05 -14.20 -1.29
CA ASN A 234 8.69 -14.90 -0.05
C ASN A 234 9.74 -15.97 0.28
N PHE A 235 10.20 -16.05 1.53
CA PHE A 235 11.24 -17.00 1.98
C PHE A 235 11.04 -17.51 3.42
#